data_cce73d5aad8aafb4fb2f24cdca656bdf
#
_entry.id   cce73d5aad8aafb4fb2f24cdca656bdf
#
_cell.length_a   1.000
_cell.length_b   1.000
_cell.length_c   1.000
_cell.angle_alpha   90.00
_cell.angle_beta   90.00
_cell.angle_gamma   90.00
#
_symmetry.space_group_name_H-M   'P 1'
#
loop_
_entity.id
_entity.type
_entity.pdbx_description
1 polymer ?
#
loop_
_entity_poly.entity_id
_entity_poly.type
_entity_poly.pdbx_seq_one_letter_code
_entity_poly.pdbx_strand_id
1 'polypeptide(L)'
;HRKNAGQSRAIRSGILAARAPVIGTLDGDGQNDPADLPDHYRQLTRADAPESLKMVMGRRTKRKDTAWKRFGSTFANNIRKRMLKDDCDDAGCGVKALYRDSFLQLPYFDHIHRYVPALMRADGFDVEYRDVNHRERRTGTSNYTNFGRLADALSDLRGVMWLIRRRRNPGGMDEL
;
A
#
# COMPACT_ATOMS: atom_id res chain seq x y z
N HIS A 1 -19.91 -5.23 -6.48
CA HIS A 1 -20.53 -3.90 -6.32
C HIS A 1 -21.57 -3.68 -7.43
N ARG A 2 -22.65 -2.97 -7.14
CA ARG A 2 -23.67 -2.65 -8.15
C ARG A 2 -23.20 -1.58 -9.14
N LYS A 3 -22.20 -0.77 -8.76
CA LYS A 3 -21.56 0.24 -9.60
C LYS A 3 -20.06 0.31 -9.29
N ASN A 4 -19.27 0.87 -10.20
CA ASN A 4 -17.85 1.11 -9.93
C ASN A 4 -17.71 2.08 -8.75
N ALA A 5 -16.94 1.68 -7.74
CA ALA A 5 -16.67 2.44 -6.52
C ALA A 5 -15.18 2.65 -6.27
N GLY A 6 -14.35 2.45 -7.31
CA GLY A 6 -12.91 2.62 -7.26
C GLY A 6 -12.14 1.46 -6.64
N GLN A 7 -10.82 1.49 -6.84
CA GLN A 7 -9.90 0.42 -6.43
C GLN A 7 -9.88 0.25 -4.90
N SER A 8 -9.85 1.34 -4.15
CA SER A 8 -9.80 1.30 -2.68
C SER A 8 -11.02 0.59 -2.08
N ARG A 9 -12.21 0.86 -2.62
CA ARG A 9 -13.43 0.21 -2.17
C ARG A 9 -13.43 -1.26 -2.54
N ALA A 10 -12.97 -1.62 -3.74
CA ALA A 10 -12.88 -3.00 -4.17
C ALA A 10 -11.95 -3.82 -3.26
N ILE A 11 -10.75 -3.29 -2.97
CA ILE A 11 -9.80 -3.92 -2.05
C ILE A 11 -10.44 -4.11 -0.66
N ARG A 12 -11.03 -3.04 -0.07
CA ARG A 12 -11.66 -3.13 1.24
C ARG A 12 -12.79 -4.16 1.28
N SER A 13 -13.64 -4.17 0.27
CA SER A 13 -14.74 -5.15 0.21
C SER A 13 -14.23 -6.58 0.08
N GLY A 14 -13.18 -6.80 -0.70
CA GLY A 14 -12.52 -8.10 -0.79
C GLY A 14 -11.94 -8.56 0.55
N ILE A 15 -11.25 -7.67 1.26
CA ILE A 15 -10.66 -7.96 2.58
C ILE A 15 -11.75 -8.22 3.64
N LEU A 16 -12.86 -7.47 3.61
CA LEU A 16 -14.01 -7.74 4.51
C LEU A 16 -14.62 -9.12 4.27
N ALA A 17 -14.74 -9.54 3.01
CA ALA A 17 -15.29 -10.84 2.64
C ALA A 17 -14.32 -12.01 2.87
N ALA A 18 -13.02 -11.74 2.92
CA ALA A 18 -12.00 -12.76 3.16
C ALA A 18 -12.09 -13.32 4.59
N ARG A 19 -11.78 -14.60 4.74
CA ARG A 19 -11.81 -15.31 6.03
C ARG A 19 -10.42 -15.61 6.59
N ALA A 20 -9.40 -15.62 5.72
CA ALA A 20 -8.02 -15.90 6.12
C ALA A 20 -7.43 -14.74 6.93
N PRO A 21 -6.57 -15.01 7.92
CA PRO A 21 -5.92 -13.97 8.72
C PRO A 21 -4.90 -13.17 7.92
N VAL A 22 -4.31 -13.75 6.88
CA VAL A 22 -3.36 -13.09 5.98
C VAL A 22 -3.99 -12.94 4.60
N ILE A 23 -3.87 -11.75 4.03
CA ILE A 23 -4.42 -11.37 2.73
C ILE A 23 -3.28 -11.05 1.77
N GLY A 24 -3.35 -11.60 0.56
CA GLY A 24 -2.54 -11.18 -0.58
C GLY A 24 -3.31 -10.23 -1.49
N THR A 25 -2.67 -9.18 -1.99
CA THR A 25 -3.23 -8.27 -3.01
C THR A 25 -2.36 -8.24 -4.25
N LEU A 26 -2.99 -8.06 -5.41
CA LEU A 26 -2.35 -7.86 -6.72
C LEU A 26 -3.17 -6.89 -7.54
N ASP A 27 -2.53 -6.14 -8.43
CA ASP A 27 -3.23 -5.40 -9.48
C ASP A 27 -3.66 -6.37 -10.60
N GLY A 28 -4.90 -6.23 -11.09
CA GLY A 28 -5.49 -7.12 -12.09
C GLY A 28 -5.11 -6.80 -13.55
N ASP A 29 -4.09 -5.96 -13.79
CA ASP A 29 -3.66 -5.53 -15.12
C ASP A 29 -2.53 -6.39 -15.73
N GLY A 30 -2.15 -7.47 -15.04
CA GLY A 30 -1.13 -8.42 -15.50
C GLY A 30 0.33 -7.94 -15.32
N GLN A 31 0.54 -6.77 -14.72
CA GLN A 31 1.89 -6.24 -14.48
C GLN A 31 2.59 -6.90 -13.28
N ASN A 32 1.84 -7.35 -12.29
CA ASN A 32 2.37 -8.08 -11.14
C ASN A 32 2.49 -9.57 -11.43
N ASP A 33 3.54 -10.21 -10.90
CA ASP A 33 3.68 -11.66 -10.96
C ASP A 33 3.03 -12.29 -9.73
N PRO A 34 1.98 -13.13 -9.88
CA PRO A 34 1.39 -13.84 -8.75
C PRO A 34 2.39 -14.74 -8.00
N ALA A 35 3.45 -15.19 -8.68
CA ALA A 35 4.52 -16.00 -8.07
C ALA A 35 5.31 -15.26 -6.99
N ASP A 36 5.24 -13.93 -6.93
CA ASP A 36 5.87 -13.15 -5.86
C ASP A 36 5.12 -13.25 -4.51
N LEU A 37 3.80 -13.55 -4.52
CA LEU A 37 2.99 -13.58 -3.29
C LEU A 37 3.40 -14.64 -2.26
N PRO A 38 3.74 -15.89 -2.63
CA PRO A 38 4.20 -16.89 -1.67
C PRO A 38 5.41 -16.44 -0.86
N ASP A 39 6.33 -15.71 -1.47
CA ASP A 39 7.52 -15.20 -0.79
C ASP A 39 7.19 -14.06 0.18
N HIS A 40 6.26 -13.17 -0.18
CA HIS A 40 5.76 -12.15 0.75
C HIS A 40 5.05 -12.77 1.94
N TYR A 41 4.25 -13.82 1.70
CA TYR A 41 3.59 -14.57 2.77
C TYR A 41 4.62 -15.22 3.71
N ARG A 42 5.62 -15.94 3.18
CA ARG A 42 6.67 -16.58 3.98
C ARG A 42 7.45 -15.56 4.81
N GLN A 43 7.78 -14.41 4.22
CA GLN A 43 8.47 -13.33 4.94
C GLN A 43 7.61 -12.74 6.06
N LEU A 44 6.32 -12.55 5.83
CA LEU A 44 5.39 -12.03 6.82
C LEU A 44 5.17 -12.99 8.00
N THR A 45 5.13 -14.30 7.72
CA THR A 45 4.76 -15.34 8.69
C THR A 45 5.96 -16.17 9.18
N ARG A 46 7.19 -15.71 8.94
CA ARG A 46 8.40 -16.40 9.41
C ARG A 46 8.45 -16.48 10.94
N ALA A 47 9.04 -17.54 11.46
CA ALA A 47 9.05 -17.83 12.91
C ALA A 47 9.73 -16.73 13.76
N ASP A 48 10.70 -16.02 13.19
CA ASP A 48 11.44 -14.91 13.81
C ASP A 48 10.87 -13.52 13.48
N ALA A 49 9.69 -13.46 12.86
CA ALA A 49 9.05 -12.18 12.57
C ALA A 49 8.69 -11.46 13.87
N PRO A 50 9.03 -10.16 14.01
CA PRO A 50 8.55 -9.38 15.14
C PRO A 50 7.03 -9.33 15.13
N GLU A 51 6.42 -9.33 16.30
CA GLU A 51 4.96 -9.27 16.44
C GLU A 51 4.35 -8.02 15.80
N SER A 52 5.11 -6.92 15.80
CA SER A 52 4.75 -5.67 15.13
C SER A 52 4.70 -5.76 13.60
N LEU A 53 5.32 -6.77 12.96
CA LEU A 53 5.30 -6.93 11.51
C LEU A 53 3.92 -7.34 11.03
N LYS A 54 3.22 -6.44 10.36
CA LYS A 54 1.84 -6.68 9.86
C LYS A 54 1.70 -6.61 8.36
N MET A 55 2.77 -6.24 7.65
CA MET A 55 2.74 -6.12 6.18
C MET A 55 4.10 -6.37 5.55
N VAL A 56 4.13 -7.10 4.45
CA VAL A 56 5.24 -7.15 3.50
C VAL A 56 4.74 -6.64 2.15
N MET A 57 5.43 -5.64 1.60
CA MET A 57 5.04 -4.97 0.37
C MET A 57 6.11 -5.14 -0.72
N GLY A 58 5.68 -5.34 -1.96
CA GLY A 58 6.56 -5.37 -3.11
C GLY A 58 7.19 -4.01 -3.40
N ARG A 59 8.45 -4.03 -3.86
CA ARG A 59 9.17 -2.87 -4.37
C ARG A 59 9.66 -3.18 -5.79
N ARG A 60 9.22 -2.39 -6.77
CA ARG A 60 9.61 -2.57 -8.17
C ARG A 60 11.00 -1.97 -8.42
N THR A 61 12.00 -2.81 -8.62
CA THR A 61 13.39 -2.38 -8.82
C THR A 61 13.71 -1.98 -10.26
N LYS A 62 13.02 -2.54 -11.26
CA LYS A 62 13.27 -2.30 -12.68
C LYS A 62 12.09 -1.55 -13.34
N ARG A 63 11.98 -0.24 -13.08
CA ARG A 63 11.01 0.60 -13.80
C ARG A 63 11.64 1.08 -15.11
N LYS A 64 11.05 0.66 -16.24
CA LYS A 64 11.42 1.13 -17.59
C LYS A 64 10.77 2.50 -17.92
N ASP A 65 10.75 3.41 -16.97
CA ASP A 65 10.24 4.77 -17.21
C ASP A 65 11.28 5.64 -17.89
N THR A 66 10.84 6.59 -18.73
CA THR A 66 11.75 7.62 -19.28
C THR A 66 12.41 8.43 -18.16
N ALA A 67 13.65 8.89 -18.37
CA ALA A 67 14.44 9.61 -17.36
C ALA A 67 13.66 10.79 -16.73
N TRP A 68 12.89 11.52 -17.52
CA TRP A 68 12.08 12.66 -17.06
C TRP A 68 10.90 12.24 -16.16
N LYS A 69 10.17 11.19 -16.53
CA LYS A 69 9.08 10.63 -15.69
C LYS A 69 9.64 10.06 -14.39
N ARG A 70 10.80 9.43 -14.44
CA ARG A 70 11.50 8.88 -13.29
C ARG A 70 11.92 9.97 -12.31
N PHE A 71 12.48 11.09 -12.80
CA PHE A 71 12.88 12.23 -11.96
C PHE A 71 11.67 12.84 -11.21
N GLY A 72 10.57 13.15 -11.91
CA GLY A 72 9.37 13.72 -11.31
C GLY A 72 8.72 12.76 -10.28
N SER A 73 8.65 11.46 -10.59
CA SER A 73 8.10 10.48 -9.66
C SER A 73 9.00 10.26 -8.44
N THR A 74 10.32 10.26 -8.59
CA THR A 74 11.27 10.14 -7.48
C THR A 74 11.19 11.35 -6.55
N PHE A 75 11.13 12.57 -7.11
CA PHE A 75 11.00 13.79 -6.32
C PHE A 75 9.70 13.81 -5.50
N ALA A 76 8.55 13.51 -6.14
CA ALA A 76 7.26 13.44 -5.46
C ALA A 76 7.25 12.35 -4.37
N ASN A 77 7.86 11.20 -4.64
CA ASN A 77 7.95 10.10 -3.69
C ASN A 77 8.85 10.44 -2.49
N ASN A 78 9.97 11.13 -2.72
CA ASN A 78 10.86 11.59 -1.64
C ASN A 78 10.18 12.61 -0.72
N ILE A 79 9.39 13.55 -1.29
CA ILE A 79 8.59 14.48 -0.50
C ILE A 79 7.58 13.69 0.34
N ARG A 80 6.85 12.76 -0.26
CA ARG A 80 5.88 11.92 0.43
C ARG A 80 6.52 11.12 1.56
N LYS A 81 7.65 10.43 1.31
CA LYS A 81 8.41 9.68 2.32
C LYS A 81 8.79 10.56 3.51
N ARG A 82 9.34 11.75 3.23
CA ARG A 82 9.75 12.68 4.28
C ARG A 82 8.57 13.19 5.11
N MET A 83 7.42 13.42 4.47
CA MET A 83 6.21 13.92 5.14
C MET A 83 5.49 12.84 5.95
N LEU A 84 5.45 11.60 5.43
CA LEU A 84 4.75 10.47 6.06
C LEU A 84 5.65 9.60 6.93
N LYS A 85 6.99 9.73 6.81
CA LYS A 85 8.00 8.94 7.53
C LYS A 85 7.78 7.43 7.37
N ASP A 86 7.44 6.98 6.16
CA ASP A 86 7.02 5.60 5.90
C ASP A 86 8.07 4.72 5.18
N ASP A 87 9.23 5.29 4.84
CA ASP A 87 10.33 4.63 4.10
C ASP A 87 9.88 3.85 2.84
N CYS A 88 8.67 4.15 2.34
CA CYS A 88 8.10 3.47 1.19
C CYS A 88 8.60 4.05 -0.12
N ASP A 89 9.45 3.32 -0.82
CA ASP A 89 10.00 3.73 -2.13
C ASP A 89 9.00 3.57 -3.28
N ASP A 90 8.02 2.68 -3.14
CA ASP A 90 7.07 2.35 -4.20
C ASP A 90 5.64 2.12 -3.69
N ALA A 91 5.00 3.18 -3.19
CA ALA A 91 3.64 3.13 -2.66
C ALA A 91 2.58 2.60 -3.66
N GLY A 92 2.89 2.66 -4.96
CA GLY A 92 2.01 2.19 -6.03
C GLY A 92 2.14 0.70 -6.37
N CYS A 93 2.98 -0.07 -5.69
CA CYS A 93 3.07 -1.50 -5.95
C CYS A 93 1.83 -2.24 -5.44
N GLY A 94 1.17 -3.01 -6.31
CA GLY A 94 -0.03 -3.79 -5.97
C GLY A 94 0.25 -5.03 -5.15
N VAL A 95 1.48 -5.57 -5.22
CA VAL A 95 1.88 -6.81 -4.51
C VAL A 95 2.05 -6.54 -3.02
N LYS A 96 1.18 -7.09 -2.20
CA LYS A 96 1.24 -6.96 -0.75
C LYS A 96 0.75 -8.24 -0.08
N ALA A 97 1.41 -8.66 0.99
CA ALA A 97 0.86 -9.59 1.97
C ALA A 97 0.70 -8.84 3.29
N LEU A 98 -0.45 -8.95 3.94
CA LEU A 98 -0.75 -8.21 5.15
C LEU A 98 -1.74 -8.95 6.05
N TYR A 99 -1.70 -8.69 7.34
CA TYR A 99 -2.70 -9.19 8.26
C TYR A 99 -4.03 -8.45 8.07
N ARG A 100 -5.09 -9.24 7.92
CA ARG A 100 -6.46 -8.76 7.67
C ARG A 100 -6.93 -7.75 8.72
N ASP A 101 -6.79 -8.10 9.97
CA ASP A 101 -7.32 -7.29 11.08
C ASP A 101 -6.56 -5.98 11.24
N SER A 102 -5.23 -6.00 11.03
CA SER A 102 -4.44 -4.77 11.02
C SER A 102 -4.86 -3.80 9.90
N PHE A 103 -5.20 -4.31 8.71
CA PHE A 103 -5.73 -3.47 7.64
C PHE A 103 -7.13 -2.91 7.99
N LEU A 104 -8.00 -3.71 8.58
CA LEU A 104 -9.37 -3.29 8.90
C LEU A 104 -9.44 -2.23 10.00
N GLN A 105 -8.41 -2.10 10.85
CA GLN A 105 -8.25 -1.03 11.84
C GLN A 105 -7.93 0.33 11.18
N LEU A 106 -7.41 0.34 9.95
CA LEU A 106 -7.07 1.59 9.27
C LEU A 106 -8.33 2.38 8.88
N PRO A 107 -8.30 3.73 8.99
CA PRO A 107 -9.39 4.57 8.55
C PRO A 107 -9.60 4.42 7.04
N TYR A 108 -10.87 4.21 6.62
CA TYR A 108 -11.17 4.09 5.20
C TYR A 108 -11.40 5.46 4.55
N PHE A 109 -10.73 5.69 3.42
CA PHE A 109 -10.97 6.78 2.49
C PHE A 109 -10.60 6.32 1.06
N ASP A 110 -11.05 7.04 0.03
CA ASP A 110 -10.62 6.72 -1.33
C ASP A 110 -9.11 6.98 -1.50
N HIS A 111 -8.45 6.23 -2.36
CA HIS A 111 -6.99 6.18 -2.53
C HIS A 111 -6.18 5.64 -1.32
N ILE A 112 -6.80 5.12 -0.27
CA ILE A 112 -6.09 4.53 0.89
C ILE A 112 -5.02 3.51 0.46
N HIS A 113 -5.25 2.76 -0.62
CA HIS A 113 -4.33 1.73 -1.12
C HIS A 113 -2.90 2.24 -1.38
N ARG A 114 -2.71 3.56 -1.57
CA ARG A 114 -1.42 4.23 -1.74
C ARG A 114 -0.75 4.60 -0.42
N TYR A 115 -1.50 4.62 0.67
CA TYR A 115 -1.07 5.11 1.97
C TYR A 115 -1.06 4.04 3.05
N VAL A 116 -1.40 2.78 2.70
CA VAL A 116 -1.42 1.66 3.66
C VAL A 116 -0.12 1.53 4.44
N PRO A 117 1.10 1.61 3.82
CA PRO A 117 2.34 1.52 4.59
C PRO A 117 2.49 2.63 5.64
N ALA A 118 2.15 3.87 5.28
CA ALA A 118 2.24 5.02 6.17
C ALA A 118 1.25 4.91 7.35
N LEU A 119 0.03 4.45 7.06
CA LEU A 119 -0.99 4.26 8.08
C LEU A 119 -0.66 3.10 9.01
N MET A 120 -0.16 1.98 8.49
CA MET A 120 0.33 0.85 9.29
C MET A 120 1.41 1.31 10.26
N ARG A 121 2.42 2.06 9.79
CA ARG A 121 3.49 2.59 10.64
C ARG A 121 2.97 3.58 11.68
N ALA A 122 2.02 4.43 11.32
CA ALA A 122 1.38 5.35 12.27
C ALA A 122 0.62 4.62 13.39
N ASP A 123 0.19 3.38 13.14
CA ASP A 123 -0.44 2.50 14.12
C ASP A 123 0.55 1.71 14.97
N GLY A 124 1.85 1.89 14.73
CA GLY A 124 2.89 1.14 15.43
C GLY A 124 3.19 -0.22 14.82
N PHE A 125 2.65 -0.51 13.62
CA PHE A 125 2.96 -1.75 12.91
C PHE A 125 4.19 -1.60 12.03
N ASP A 126 4.99 -2.66 11.93
CA ASP A 126 6.11 -2.71 11.02
C ASP A 126 5.68 -3.13 9.62
N VAL A 127 6.37 -2.55 8.64
CA VAL A 127 6.22 -2.84 7.21
C VAL A 127 7.59 -3.17 6.66
N GLU A 128 7.72 -4.35 6.07
CA GLU A 128 8.91 -4.77 5.33
C GLU A 128 8.69 -4.68 3.83
N TYR A 129 9.79 -4.61 3.08
CA TYR A 129 9.77 -4.51 1.61
C TYR A 129 10.55 -5.66 0.99
N ARG A 130 10.03 -6.16 -0.14
CA ARG A 130 10.67 -7.19 -0.95
C ARG A 130 10.69 -6.77 -2.41
N ASP A 131 11.81 -6.97 -3.08
CA ASP A 131 11.91 -6.69 -4.50
C ASP A 131 11.03 -7.63 -5.30
N VAL A 132 10.27 -7.08 -6.26
CA VAL A 132 9.37 -7.82 -7.13
C VAL A 132 9.65 -7.56 -8.60
N ASN A 133 9.34 -8.56 -9.42
CA ASN A 133 9.37 -8.41 -10.86
C ASN A 133 8.19 -7.58 -11.34
N HIS A 134 8.43 -6.69 -12.30
CA HIS A 134 7.39 -5.89 -12.91
C HIS A 134 7.37 -6.13 -14.41
N ARG A 135 6.24 -6.63 -14.90
CA ARG A 135 6.02 -6.92 -16.31
C ARG A 135 5.47 -5.70 -17.04
N GLU A 136 5.67 -5.64 -18.35
CA GLU A 136 5.02 -4.62 -19.18
C GLU A 136 3.50 -4.86 -19.22
N ARG A 137 2.74 -3.77 -19.22
CA ARG A 137 1.28 -3.84 -19.31
C ARG A 137 0.88 -4.47 -20.65
N ARG A 138 0.10 -5.54 -20.59
CA ARG A 138 -0.37 -6.23 -21.79
C ARG A 138 -1.71 -5.72 -22.29
N THR A 139 -2.55 -5.11 -21.44
CA THR A 139 -3.92 -4.69 -21.76
C THR A 139 -4.28 -3.40 -21.04
N GLY A 140 -5.14 -2.61 -21.68
CA GLY A 140 -5.73 -1.39 -21.10
C GLY A 140 -4.90 -0.12 -21.30
N THR A 141 -5.61 1.01 -21.42
CA THR A 141 -5.06 2.37 -21.45
C THR A 141 -5.23 3.03 -20.09
N SER A 142 -4.30 3.91 -19.72
CA SER A 142 -4.43 4.68 -18.48
C SER A 142 -5.47 5.79 -18.66
N ASN A 143 -6.61 5.69 -17.99
CA ASN A 143 -7.75 6.63 -18.11
C ASN A 143 -7.59 7.93 -17.30
N TYR A 144 -6.36 8.32 -16.92
CA TYR A 144 -6.17 9.45 -16.02
C TYR A 144 -5.35 10.58 -16.64
N THR A 145 -5.82 11.81 -16.52
CA THR A 145 -5.08 13.03 -16.85
C THR A 145 -4.08 13.40 -15.74
N ASN A 146 -2.91 13.94 -16.11
CA ASN A 146 -1.83 14.19 -15.15
C ASN A 146 -2.12 15.29 -14.12
N PHE A 147 -2.90 16.31 -14.46
CA PHE A 147 -3.19 17.44 -13.56
C PHE A 147 -4.19 17.11 -12.45
N GLY A 148 -5.29 16.41 -12.75
CA GLY A 148 -6.25 15.97 -11.74
C GLY A 148 -5.59 15.07 -10.68
N ARG A 149 -4.72 14.16 -11.14
CA ARG A 149 -3.95 13.27 -10.24
C ARG A 149 -3.06 14.00 -9.24
N LEU A 150 -2.46 15.12 -9.63
CA LEU A 150 -1.59 15.89 -8.74
C LEU A 150 -2.40 16.60 -7.65
N ALA A 151 -3.52 17.20 -8.00
CA ALA A 151 -4.42 17.85 -7.05
C ALA A 151 -4.98 16.85 -6.02
N ASP A 152 -5.47 15.70 -6.50
CA ASP A 152 -5.96 14.62 -5.64
C ASP A 152 -4.86 14.09 -4.72
N ALA A 153 -3.65 13.86 -5.26
CA ALA A 153 -2.52 13.36 -4.48
C ALA A 153 -2.08 14.35 -3.38
N LEU A 154 -2.12 15.65 -3.63
CA LEU A 154 -1.81 16.68 -2.63
C LEU A 154 -2.90 16.78 -1.55
N SER A 155 -4.17 16.68 -1.95
CA SER A 155 -5.32 16.66 -1.04
C SER A 155 -5.26 15.43 -0.14
N ASP A 156 -5.07 14.25 -0.72
CA ASP A 156 -4.94 12.98 -0.01
C ASP A 156 -3.76 13.02 0.98
N LEU A 157 -2.61 13.53 0.54
CA LEU A 157 -1.42 13.64 1.39
C LEU A 157 -1.69 14.52 2.62
N ARG A 158 -2.37 15.67 2.45
CA ARG A 158 -2.76 16.53 3.59
C ARG A 158 -3.73 15.82 4.53
N GLY A 159 -4.71 15.11 3.97
CA GLY A 159 -5.68 14.32 4.75
C GLY A 159 -4.99 13.22 5.56
N VAL A 160 -4.08 12.47 4.95
CA VAL A 160 -3.30 11.41 5.62
C VAL A 160 -2.39 11.98 6.70
N MET A 161 -1.72 13.10 6.46
CA MET A 161 -0.92 13.78 7.48
C MET A 161 -1.77 14.22 8.66
N TRP A 162 -2.99 14.73 8.41
CA TRP A 162 -3.93 15.09 9.45
C TRP A 162 -4.35 13.86 10.26
N LEU A 163 -4.71 12.75 9.62
CA LEU A 163 -5.05 11.49 10.27
C LEU A 163 -3.91 11.00 11.17
N ILE A 164 -2.68 10.94 10.64
CA ILE A 164 -1.49 10.50 11.39
C ILE A 164 -1.25 11.38 12.63
N ARG A 165 -1.37 12.71 12.50
CA ARG A 165 -1.19 13.64 13.63
C ARG A 165 -2.27 13.52 14.71
N ARG A 166 -3.49 13.11 14.33
CA ARG A 166 -4.62 12.95 15.24
C ARG A 166 -4.70 11.59 15.90
N ARG A 167 -3.99 10.63 15.34
CA ARG A 167 -3.98 9.28 15.85
C ARG A 167 -3.20 9.22 17.18
N ARG A 168 -3.77 8.49 18.14
CA ARG A 168 -3.11 8.17 19.40
C ARG A 168 -3.04 6.65 19.50
N ASN A 169 -1.82 6.13 19.57
CA ASN A 169 -1.60 4.71 19.84
C ASN A 169 -1.57 4.51 21.36
N PRO A 170 -2.44 3.69 21.96
CA PRO A 170 -2.46 3.43 23.39
C PRO A 170 -1.28 2.55 23.86
N GLY A 171 -0.47 1.97 22.93
CA GLY A 171 0.63 1.07 23.26
C GLY A 171 0.22 -0.34 23.65
N GLY A 172 -1.07 -0.64 23.61
CA GLY A 172 -1.69 -1.90 24.02
C GLY A 172 -2.89 -1.65 24.94
N MET A 173 -3.69 -2.68 25.14
CA MET A 173 -4.79 -2.72 26.10
C MET A 173 -4.72 -4.05 26.82
N ASP A 174 -4.69 -4.02 28.15
CA ASP A 174 -4.84 -5.21 28.95
C ASP A 174 -6.34 -5.44 29.19
N GLU A 175 -6.81 -6.69 29.00
CA GLU A 175 -8.15 -7.07 29.43
C GLU A 175 -8.20 -7.09 30.96
N LEU A 176 -9.20 -6.41 31.53
CA LEU A 176 -9.44 -6.38 32.99
C LEU A 176 -10.11 -7.65 33.47
#